data_cc6868d0b3d210e07b1f40b21d4dce4c
#
_entry.id   cc6868d0b3d210e07b1f40b21d4dce4c
#
_cell.length_a   1.000
_cell.length_b   1.000
_cell.length_c   1.000
_cell.angle_alpha   90.00
_cell.angle_beta   90.00
_cell.angle_gamma   90.00
#
_symmetry.space_group_name_H-M   'P 1'
#
loop_
_entity.id
_entity.type
_entity.pdbx_description
1 polymer ?
#
loop_
_entity_poly.entity_id
_entity_poly.type
_entity_poly.pdbx_seq_one_letter_code
_entity_poly.pdbx_strand_id
1 'polypeptide(L)'
;DPKVIKNNLQKIINIIQEKNIDIIIAGMQSPKSYGDIYKTKFDNIYFELAKENNLLIMPFLLEGVALNPALNQSDGKHPNFQGIKIISENLSKYINQKQIN
;
A
#
# COMPACT_ATOMS: atom_id res chain seq x y z
N ASP A 1 14.86 -6.42 -5.60
CA ASP A 1 14.16 -7.33 -6.49
C ASP A 1 12.70 -7.47 -6.03
N PRO A 2 11.72 -7.17 -6.90
CA PRO A 2 10.30 -7.29 -6.57
C PRO A 2 9.89 -8.67 -6.05
N LYS A 3 10.54 -9.73 -6.53
CA LYS A 3 10.25 -11.09 -6.11
C LYS A 3 10.60 -11.32 -4.64
N VAL A 4 11.70 -10.75 -4.18
CA VAL A 4 12.10 -10.82 -2.77
C VAL A 4 11.12 -10.07 -1.90
N ILE A 5 10.68 -8.88 -2.34
CA ILE A 5 9.69 -8.06 -1.63
C ILE A 5 8.39 -8.84 -1.50
N LYS A 6 7.91 -9.42 -2.59
CA LYS A 6 6.66 -10.21 -2.58
C LYS A 6 6.75 -11.38 -1.61
N ASN A 7 7.86 -12.13 -1.65
CA ASN A 7 8.06 -13.27 -0.76
C ASN A 7 8.07 -12.86 0.71
N ASN A 8 8.73 -11.75 1.03
CA ASN A 8 8.78 -11.24 2.41
C ASN A 8 7.40 -10.81 2.90
N LEU A 9 6.64 -10.11 2.06
CA LEU A 9 5.27 -9.71 2.40
C LEU A 9 4.37 -10.94 2.59
N GLN A 10 4.52 -11.97 1.76
CA GLN A 10 3.76 -13.20 1.92
C GLN A 10 4.05 -13.87 3.27
N LYS A 11 5.30 -13.87 3.72
CA LYS A 11 5.66 -14.41 5.03
C LYS A 11 4.97 -13.63 6.16
N ILE A 12 4.92 -12.31 6.05
CA ILE A 12 4.23 -11.48 7.02
C ILE A 12 2.72 -11.80 7.04
N ILE A 13 2.11 -11.91 5.87
CA ILE A 13 0.70 -12.29 5.73
C ILE A 13 0.43 -13.62 6.43
N ASN A 14 1.28 -14.62 6.19
CA ASN A 14 1.12 -15.94 6.79
C ASN A 14 1.14 -15.87 8.32
N ILE A 15 2.07 -15.12 8.88
CA ILE A 15 2.18 -14.95 10.34
C ILE A 15 0.93 -14.32 10.92
N ILE A 16 0.42 -13.27 10.26
CA ILE A 16 -0.78 -12.56 10.74
C ILE A 16 -2.01 -13.46 10.63
N GLN A 17 -2.14 -14.21 9.53
CA GLN A 17 -3.27 -15.11 9.32
C GLN A 17 -3.29 -16.27 10.34
N GLU A 18 -2.14 -16.76 10.76
CA GLU A 18 -2.05 -17.78 11.80
C GLU A 18 -2.65 -17.30 13.12
N LYS A 19 -2.65 -15.99 13.35
CA LYS A 19 -3.22 -15.38 14.56
C LYS A 19 -4.69 -14.99 14.39
N ASN A 20 -5.31 -15.32 13.27
CA ASN A 20 -6.70 -14.98 12.95
C ASN A 20 -6.97 -13.49 12.98
N ILE A 21 -6.01 -12.68 12.53
CA ILE A 21 -6.14 -11.23 12.41
C ILE A 21 -6.47 -10.88 10.97
N ASP A 22 -7.48 -10.05 10.77
CA ASP A 22 -7.85 -9.56 9.44
C ASP A 22 -6.78 -8.63 8.89
N ILE A 23 -6.61 -8.66 7.56
CA ILE A 23 -5.57 -7.91 6.87
C ILE A 23 -6.18 -7.04 5.78
N ILE A 24 -5.73 -5.79 5.70
CA ILE A 24 -5.92 -4.93 4.54
C ILE A 24 -4.52 -4.63 4.00
N ILE A 25 -4.31 -4.87 2.70
CA ILE A 25 -3.06 -4.49 2.05
C ILE A 25 -3.18 -3.06 1.54
N ALA A 26 -2.20 -2.22 1.87
CA ALA A 26 -2.06 -0.89 1.30
C ALA A 26 -0.97 -0.91 0.23
N GLY A 27 -1.35 -0.68 -1.02
CA GLY A 27 -0.42 -0.71 -2.14
C GLY A 27 0.51 0.49 -2.15
N MET A 28 1.67 0.28 -2.76
CA MET A 28 2.66 1.33 -3.00
C MET A 28 3.07 1.31 -4.47
N GLN A 29 3.68 2.39 -4.93
CA GLN A 29 4.15 2.52 -6.30
C GLN A 29 5.63 2.87 -6.32
N SER A 30 6.34 2.28 -7.27
CA SER A 30 7.75 2.61 -7.51
C SER A 30 7.87 3.92 -8.27
N PRO A 31 8.93 4.71 -8.02
CA PRO A 31 9.22 5.87 -8.88
C PRO A 31 9.43 5.48 -10.34
N LYS A 32 9.00 6.35 -11.24
CA LYS A 32 9.21 6.14 -12.69
C LYS A 32 10.69 6.06 -13.07
N SER A 33 11.56 6.68 -12.27
CA SER A 33 13.00 6.68 -12.50
C SER A 33 13.65 5.30 -12.45
N TYR A 34 12.98 4.31 -11.85
CA TYR A 34 13.49 2.93 -11.80
C TYR A 34 13.17 2.13 -13.06
N GLY A 35 12.49 2.74 -14.03
CA GLY A 35 12.16 2.11 -15.32
C GLY A 35 10.80 1.42 -15.30
N ASP A 36 10.21 1.27 -16.49
CA ASP A 36 8.84 0.76 -16.64
C ASP A 36 8.72 -0.71 -16.25
N ILE A 37 9.72 -1.51 -16.55
CA ILE A 37 9.70 -2.95 -16.24
C ILE A 37 9.68 -3.17 -14.73
N TYR A 38 10.59 -2.48 -14.02
CA TYR A 38 10.65 -2.58 -12.56
C TYR A 38 9.37 -2.06 -11.92
N LYS A 39 8.90 -0.89 -12.38
CA LYS A 39 7.70 -0.26 -11.84
C LYS A 39 6.48 -1.18 -11.99
N THR A 40 6.29 -1.78 -13.15
CA THR A 40 5.17 -2.68 -13.38
C THR A 40 5.22 -3.88 -12.42
N LYS A 41 6.38 -4.51 -12.29
CA LYS A 41 6.54 -5.65 -11.38
C LYS A 41 6.33 -5.27 -9.93
N PHE A 42 6.90 -4.13 -9.50
CA PHE A 42 6.77 -3.66 -8.14
C PHE A 42 5.32 -3.28 -7.82
N ASP A 43 4.70 -2.46 -8.65
CA ASP A 43 3.35 -1.96 -8.40
C ASP A 43 2.33 -3.10 -8.36
N ASN A 44 2.54 -4.17 -9.12
CA ASN A 44 1.63 -5.31 -9.16
C ASN A 44 1.75 -6.26 -7.96
N ILE A 45 2.83 -6.19 -7.19
CA ILE A 45 3.04 -7.09 -6.04
C ILE A 45 1.81 -7.06 -5.10
N TYR A 46 1.32 -5.89 -4.79
CA TYR A 46 0.24 -5.71 -3.82
C TYR A 46 -1.07 -6.29 -4.30
N PHE A 47 -1.38 -6.08 -5.58
CA PHE A 47 -2.59 -6.66 -6.21
C PHE A 47 -2.52 -8.17 -6.29
N GLU A 48 -1.35 -8.71 -6.64
CA GLU A 48 -1.14 -10.15 -6.68
C GLU A 48 -1.32 -10.79 -5.30
N LEU A 49 -0.71 -10.20 -4.27
CA LEU A 49 -0.83 -10.70 -2.91
C LEU A 49 -2.27 -10.65 -2.40
N ALA A 50 -2.97 -9.55 -2.68
CA ALA A 50 -4.37 -9.42 -2.28
C ALA A 50 -5.24 -10.50 -2.94
N LYS A 51 -5.03 -10.74 -4.23
CA LYS A 51 -5.78 -11.74 -4.98
C LYS A 51 -5.46 -13.15 -4.50
N GLU A 52 -4.18 -13.48 -4.37
CA GLU A 52 -3.73 -14.82 -3.98
C GLU A 52 -4.13 -15.18 -2.55
N ASN A 53 -4.24 -14.19 -1.67
CA ASN A 53 -4.57 -14.39 -0.27
C ASN A 53 -6.00 -13.96 0.09
N ASN A 54 -6.79 -13.55 -0.91
CA ASN A 54 -8.18 -13.12 -0.73
C ASN A 54 -8.31 -11.99 0.30
N LEU A 55 -7.50 -10.93 0.11
CA LEU A 55 -7.45 -9.79 1.02
C LEU A 55 -8.02 -8.54 0.35
N LEU A 56 -8.59 -7.65 1.18
CA LEU A 56 -8.99 -6.32 0.73
C LEU A 56 -7.74 -5.49 0.45
N ILE A 57 -7.72 -4.77 -0.66
CA ILE A 57 -6.60 -3.91 -1.03
C ILE A 57 -7.04 -2.45 -1.10
N MET A 58 -6.24 -1.57 -0.50
CA MET A 58 -6.23 -0.14 -0.76
C MET A 58 -5.21 0.07 -1.88
N PRO A 59 -5.63 0.40 -3.13
CA PRO A 59 -4.72 0.32 -4.28
C PRO A 59 -3.46 1.17 -4.15
N PHE A 60 -3.55 2.35 -3.54
CA PHE A 60 -2.39 3.20 -3.33
C PHE A 60 -2.54 4.00 -2.03
N LEU A 61 -1.65 3.72 -1.07
CA LEU A 61 -1.68 4.36 0.25
C LEU A 61 -1.58 5.88 0.16
N LEU A 62 -0.79 6.39 -0.79
CA LEU A 62 -0.50 7.82 -0.93
C LEU A 62 -1.39 8.52 -1.95
N GLU A 63 -2.55 7.94 -2.26
CA GLU A 63 -3.49 8.53 -3.22
C GLU A 63 -3.89 9.95 -2.81
N GLY A 64 -3.71 10.88 -3.76
CA GLY A 64 -4.00 12.30 -3.55
C GLY A 64 -2.92 13.05 -2.77
N VAL A 65 -1.88 12.38 -2.29
CA VAL A 65 -0.82 12.97 -1.45
C VAL A 65 0.54 12.93 -2.15
N ALA A 66 0.87 11.82 -2.81
CA ALA A 66 2.16 11.65 -3.46
C ALA A 66 2.39 12.77 -4.48
N LEU A 67 3.61 13.30 -4.49
CA LEU A 67 4.06 14.34 -5.43
C LEU A 67 3.37 15.69 -5.29
N ASN A 68 2.57 15.88 -4.26
CA ASN A 68 1.94 17.18 -3.99
C ASN A 68 2.78 17.92 -2.93
N PRO A 69 3.49 19.02 -3.31
CA PRO A 69 4.35 19.73 -2.37
C PRO A 69 3.62 20.28 -1.14
N ALA A 70 2.34 20.63 -1.28
CA ALA A 70 1.55 21.16 -0.17
C ALA A 70 1.25 20.11 0.90
N LEU A 71 1.36 18.81 0.55
CA LEU A 71 0.99 17.70 1.41
C LEU A 71 2.19 16.88 1.89
N ASN A 72 3.40 17.29 1.52
CA ASN A 72 4.63 16.60 1.88
C ASN A 72 5.60 17.52 2.58
N GLN A 73 6.53 16.92 3.32
CA GLN A 73 7.63 17.64 3.94
C GLN A 73 8.61 18.16 2.86
N SER A 74 9.58 18.94 3.27
CA SER A 74 10.54 19.55 2.35
C SER A 74 11.34 18.55 1.52
N ASP A 75 11.46 17.30 1.99
CA ASP A 75 12.13 16.23 1.24
C ASP A 75 11.30 15.73 0.04
N GLY A 76 10.03 16.10 -0.05
CA GLY A 76 9.13 15.68 -1.11
C GLY A 76 8.71 14.21 -1.05
N LYS A 77 9.08 13.49 0.00
CA LYS A 77 8.86 12.05 0.13
C LYS A 77 7.94 11.67 1.27
N HIS A 78 8.06 12.35 2.40
CA HIS A 78 7.29 12.04 3.60
C HIS A 78 6.11 12.99 3.72
N PRO A 79 4.88 12.49 3.90
CA PRO A 79 3.72 13.34 4.09
C PRO A 79 3.88 14.27 5.30
N ASN A 80 3.38 15.49 5.18
CA ASN A 80 3.25 16.39 6.32
C ASN A 80 1.93 16.12 7.05
N PHE A 81 1.60 16.96 8.03
CA PHE A 81 0.38 16.76 8.83
C PHE A 81 -0.88 16.70 7.95
N GLN A 82 -1.00 17.57 6.97
CA GLN A 82 -2.16 17.61 6.08
C GLN A 82 -2.22 16.35 5.20
N GLY A 83 -1.06 15.90 4.72
CA GLY A 83 -0.95 14.66 3.94
C GLY A 83 -1.37 13.45 4.76
N ILE A 84 -0.90 13.34 6.00
CA ILE A 84 -1.26 12.26 6.90
C ILE A 84 -2.78 12.23 7.15
N LYS A 85 -3.39 13.39 7.30
CA LYS A 85 -4.84 13.50 7.49
C LYS A 85 -5.60 12.88 6.31
N ILE A 86 -5.18 13.21 5.09
CA ILE A 86 -5.81 12.67 3.88
C ILE A 86 -5.62 11.15 3.80
N ILE A 87 -4.41 10.65 4.09
CA ILE A 87 -4.13 9.22 4.11
C ILE A 87 -5.05 8.51 5.11
N SER A 88 -5.18 9.06 6.32
CA SER A 88 -6.05 8.49 7.35
C SER A 88 -7.51 8.44 6.92
N GLU A 89 -8.01 9.50 6.31
CA GLU A 89 -9.38 9.55 5.80
C GLU A 89 -9.61 8.51 4.71
N ASN A 90 -8.66 8.37 3.79
CA ASN A 90 -8.75 7.36 2.72
C ASN A 90 -8.69 5.94 3.29
N LEU A 91 -7.76 5.68 4.20
CA LEU A 91 -7.60 4.36 4.81
C LEU A 91 -8.85 3.97 5.61
N SER A 92 -9.45 4.91 6.33
CA SER A 92 -10.62 4.61 7.16
C SER A 92 -11.81 4.11 6.34
N LYS A 93 -11.94 4.53 5.08
CA LYS A 93 -12.98 4.03 4.18
C LYS A 93 -12.83 2.52 3.94
N TYR A 94 -11.61 2.05 3.77
CA TYR A 94 -11.33 0.62 3.56
C TYR A 94 -11.53 -0.18 4.84
N ILE A 95 -11.16 0.37 5.99
CA ILE A 95 -11.41 -0.26 7.28
C ILE A 95 -12.90 -0.43 7.52
N ASN A 96 -13.69 0.61 7.26
CA ASN A 96 -15.14 0.56 7.42
C ASN A 96 -15.78 -0.46 6.48
N GLN A 97 -15.30 -0.54 5.23
CA GLN A 97 -15.76 -1.54 4.27
C GLN A 97 -15.47 -2.95 4.77
N LYS A 98 -14.30 -3.18 5.34
CA LYS A 98 -13.90 -4.48 5.90
C LYS A 98 -14.79 -4.88 7.06
N GLN A 99 -15.17 -3.95 7.92
CA GLN A 99 -16.00 -4.20 9.08
C GLN A 99 -17.46 -4.54 8.73
N ILE A 100 -17.94 -4.00 7.60
CA ILE A 100 -19.31 -4.25 7.13
C ILE A 100 -19.41 -5.67 6.54
N ASN A 101 -18.35 -6.12 5.91
CA ASN A 101 -18.31 -7.44 5.29
C ASN A 101 -17.90 -8.50 6.31
#